data_4fc0a243ecfeb81508f91c820be29967
#
_entry.id   4fc0a243ecfeb81508f91c820be29967
#
_cell.length_a   1.000
_cell.length_b   1.000
_cell.length_c   1.000
_cell.angle_alpha   90.00
_cell.angle_beta   90.00
_cell.angle_gamma   90.00
#
_symmetry.space_group_name_H-M   'P 1'
#
loop_
_entity.id
_entity.type
_entity.pdbx_description
1 polymer ?
#
loop_
_entity_poly.entity_id
_entity_poly.type
_entity_poly.pdbx_seq_one_letter_code
_entity_poly.pdbx_strand_id
1 'polypeptide(L)'
;MSDRIAQFTALVAAQPANALFRFSLAQALEAAGRGGEAIEHYRACVAARADWMMPRILLGKLLLRGGDRTAARPVLEDALALAVAQNHEEPEAELRALLAD
;
A
#
# COMPACT_ATOMS: atom_id res chain seq x y z
N MET A 1 -14.99 -15.48 -0.16
CA MET A 1 -14.21 -16.55 -0.69
C MET A 1 -12.85 -16.09 -1.05
N SER A 2 -11.87 -16.87 -0.69
CA SER A 2 -10.49 -16.43 -0.78
C SER A 2 -9.74 -16.99 -1.96
N ASP A 3 -10.42 -17.29 -3.05
CA ASP A 3 -9.73 -17.81 -4.23
C ASP A 3 -8.66 -16.87 -4.71
N ARG A 4 -8.90 -15.55 -4.61
CA ARG A 4 -7.91 -14.56 -5.02
C ARG A 4 -6.67 -14.60 -4.12
N ILE A 5 -6.86 -14.77 -2.82
CA ILE A 5 -5.72 -14.87 -1.90
C ILE A 5 -4.89 -16.10 -2.24
N ALA A 6 -5.52 -17.26 -2.41
CA ALA A 6 -4.79 -18.48 -2.77
C ALA A 6 -4.09 -18.34 -4.11
N GLN A 7 -4.77 -17.76 -5.10
CA GLN A 7 -4.22 -17.55 -6.43
C GLN A 7 -2.98 -16.68 -6.39
N PHE A 8 -3.06 -15.50 -5.74
CA PHE A 8 -1.94 -14.58 -5.71
C PHE A 8 -0.84 -15.05 -4.76
N THR A 9 -1.18 -15.80 -3.71
CA THR A 9 -0.16 -16.43 -2.87
C THR A 9 0.72 -17.37 -3.71
N ALA A 10 0.11 -18.16 -4.56
CA ALA A 10 0.85 -19.07 -5.43
C ALA A 10 1.71 -18.30 -6.43
N LEU A 11 1.18 -17.21 -7.00
CA LEU A 11 1.93 -16.39 -7.94
C LEU A 11 3.12 -15.71 -7.29
N VAL A 12 2.95 -15.19 -6.06
CA VAL A 12 4.05 -14.58 -5.31
C VAL A 12 5.11 -15.63 -4.99
N ALA A 13 4.70 -16.85 -4.62
CA ALA A 13 5.65 -17.92 -4.35
C ALA A 13 6.47 -18.28 -5.59
N ALA A 14 5.82 -18.28 -6.76
CA ALA A 14 6.48 -18.60 -8.03
C ALA A 14 7.37 -17.47 -8.52
N GLN A 15 7.00 -16.22 -8.25
CA GLN A 15 7.72 -15.04 -8.73
C GLN A 15 7.84 -14.00 -7.61
N PRO A 16 8.69 -14.25 -6.61
CA PRO A 16 8.75 -13.36 -5.43
C PRO A 16 9.20 -11.94 -5.75
N ALA A 17 9.92 -11.74 -6.87
CA ALA A 17 10.36 -10.41 -7.27
C ALA A 17 9.31 -9.62 -8.03
N ASN A 18 8.17 -10.23 -8.36
CA ASN A 18 7.12 -9.56 -9.11
C ASN A 18 6.25 -8.72 -8.16
N ALA A 19 6.55 -7.41 -8.12
CA ALA A 19 5.87 -6.50 -7.20
C ALA A 19 4.37 -6.38 -7.49
N LEU A 20 3.95 -6.55 -8.76
CA LEU A 20 2.52 -6.48 -9.10
C LEU A 20 1.74 -7.62 -8.46
N PHE A 21 2.33 -8.82 -8.40
CA PHE A 21 1.67 -9.93 -7.72
C PHE A 21 1.56 -9.69 -6.22
N ARG A 22 2.58 -9.09 -5.61
CA ARG A 22 2.52 -8.74 -4.19
C ARG A 22 1.46 -7.68 -3.93
N PHE A 23 1.36 -6.69 -4.82
CA PHE A 23 0.35 -5.65 -4.70
C PHE A 23 -1.06 -6.25 -4.77
N SER A 24 -1.30 -7.14 -5.73
CA SER A 24 -2.58 -7.81 -5.87
C SER A 24 -2.92 -8.67 -4.65
N LEU A 25 -1.91 -9.37 -4.11
CA LEU A 25 -2.11 -10.17 -2.89
C LEU A 25 -2.45 -9.26 -1.71
N ALA A 26 -1.75 -8.14 -1.56
CA ALA A 26 -2.02 -7.19 -0.48
C ALA A 26 -3.46 -6.68 -0.55
N GLN A 27 -3.92 -6.33 -1.76
CA GLN A 27 -5.29 -5.85 -1.92
C GLN A 27 -6.32 -6.93 -1.59
N ALA A 28 -6.06 -8.18 -1.99
CA ALA A 28 -6.95 -9.28 -1.68
C ALA A 28 -7.01 -9.55 -0.17
N LEU A 29 -5.87 -9.48 0.50
CA LEU A 29 -5.79 -9.65 1.96
C LEU A 29 -6.53 -8.53 2.67
N GLU A 30 -6.35 -7.30 2.22
CA GLU A 30 -7.03 -6.15 2.82
C GLU A 30 -8.54 -6.29 2.68
N ALA A 31 -9.01 -6.68 1.50
CA ALA A 31 -10.43 -6.88 1.24
C ALA A 31 -11.03 -7.98 2.11
N ALA A 32 -10.22 -8.96 2.50
CA ALA A 32 -10.66 -10.06 3.36
C ALA A 32 -10.55 -9.74 4.85
N GLY A 33 -10.20 -8.51 5.21
CA GLY A 33 -10.05 -8.12 6.60
C GLY A 33 -8.75 -8.58 7.24
N ARG A 34 -7.76 -8.98 6.44
CA ARG A 34 -6.47 -9.46 6.92
C ARG A 34 -5.41 -8.38 6.74
N GLY A 35 -5.68 -7.21 7.35
CA GLY A 35 -4.85 -6.03 7.18
C GLY A 35 -3.40 -6.19 7.63
N GLY A 36 -3.17 -6.92 8.73
CA GLY A 36 -1.80 -7.12 9.21
C GLY A 36 -0.92 -7.82 8.18
N GLU A 37 -1.46 -8.81 7.49
CA GLU A 37 -0.72 -9.50 6.43
C GLU A 37 -0.58 -8.61 5.19
N ALA A 38 -1.60 -7.83 4.86
CA ALA A 38 -1.55 -6.91 3.73
C ALA A 38 -0.44 -5.88 3.91
N ILE A 39 -0.23 -5.39 5.12
CA ILE A 39 0.81 -4.40 5.42
C ILE A 39 2.18 -4.91 4.97
N GLU A 40 2.51 -6.17 5.26
CA GLU A 40 3.81 -6.73 4.90
C GLU A 40 4.01 -6.72 3.38
N HIS A 41 2.98 -7.08 2.64
CA HIS A 41 3.08 -7.11 1.17
C HIS A 41 3.12 -5.71 0.58
N TYR A 42 2.38 -4.75 1.15
CA TYR A 42 2.49 -3.36 0.70
C TYR A 42 3.90 -2.81 0.97
N ARG A 43 4.48 -3.11 2.13
CA ARG A 43 5.84 -2.67 2.43
C ARG A 43 6.85 -3.25 1.44
N ALA A 44 6.66 -4.49 1.03
CA ALA A 44 7.53 -5.11 0.00
C ALA A 44 7.40 -4.37 -1.33
N CYS A 45 6.19 -3.93 -1.70
CA CYS A 45 5.98 -3.16 -2.92
C CYS A 45 6.69 -1.81 -2.86
N VAL A 46 6.59 -1.12 -1.73
CA VAL A 46 7.26 0.17 -1.53
C VAL A 46 8.78 0.00 -1.65
N ALA A 47 9.32 -1.05 -1.06
CA ALA A 47 10.75 -1.33 -1.11
C ALA A 47 11.22 -1.66 -2.53
N ALA A 48 10.36 -2.36 -3.30
CA ALA A 48 10.73 -2.79 -4.64
C ALA A 48 10.70 -1.65 -5.66
N ARG A 49 9.79 -0.69 -5.50
CA ARG A 49 9.60 0.40 -6.47
C ARG A 49 9.35 1.71 -5.73
N ALA A 50 10.41 2.46 -5.57
CA ALA A 50 10.37 3.70 -4.76
C ALA A 50 9.44 4.77 -5.34
N ASP A 51 9.23 4.79 -6.65
CA ASP A 51 8.39 5.79 -7.32
C ASP A 51 6.94 5.35 -7.49
N TRP A 52 6.55 4.21 -6.92
CA TRP A 52 5.21 3.68 -7.05
C TRP A 52 4.33 4.22 -5.92
N MET A 53 3.45 5.16 -6.27
CA MET A 53 2.68 5.91 -5.28
C MET A 53 1.56 5.08 -4.63
N MET A 54 0.85 4.25 -5.42
CA MET A 54 -0.34 3.55 -4.91
C MET A 54 -0.11 2.69 -3.68
N PRO A 55 0.94 1.83 -3.65
CA PRO A 55 1.16 1.03 -2.44
C PRO A 55 1.40 1.89 -1.20
N ARG A 56 2.04 3.06 -1.36
CA ARG A 56 2.28 3.96 -0.23
C ARG A 56 0.98 4.53 0.30
N ILE A 57 0.08 4.94 -0.61
CA ILE A 57 -1.23 5.48 -0.20
C ILE A 57 -2.03 4.42 0.54
N LEU A 58 -2.12 3.21 -0.04
CA LEU A 58 -2.91 2.14 0.56
C LEU A 58 -2.32 1.68 1.88
N LEU A 59 -1.00 1.59 1.96
CA LEU A 59 -0.32 1.26 3.21
C LEU A 59 -0.59 2.30 4.29
N GLY A 60 -0.46 3.58 3.94
CA GLY A 60 -0.68 4.65 4.91
C GLY A 60 -2.11 4.66 5.43
N LYS A 61 -3.08 4.50 4.53
CA LYS A 61 -4.48 4.43 4.93
C LYS A 61 -4.76 3.23 5.84
N LEU A 62 -4.17 2.09 5.52
CA LEU A 62 -4.36 0.88 6.30
C LEU A 62 -3.77 1.03 7.71
N LEU A 63 -2.60 1.66 7.82
CA LEU A 63 -1.98 1.94 9.11
C LEU A 63 -2.84 2.91 9.93
N LEU A 64 -3.42 3.92 9.29
CA LEU A 64 -4.32 4.84 9.99
C LEU A 64 -5.56 4.13 10.52
N ARG A 65 -6.16 3.25 9.72
CA ARG A 65 -7.32 2.48 10.16
C ARG A 65 -7.00 1.59 11.35
N GLY A 66 -5.77 1.11 11.43
CA GLY A 66 -5.30 0.32 12.55
C GLY A 66 -4.91 1.15 13.76
N GLY A 67 -5.00 2.46 13.68
CA GLY A 67 -4.66 3.36 14.79
C GLY A 67 -3.19 3.69 14.91
N ASP A 68 -2.37 3.33 13.94
CA ASP A 68 -0.92 3.56 14.01
C ASP A 68 -0.54 4.80 13.21
N ARG A 69 -0.86 5.98 13.78
CA ARG A 69 -0.54 7.25 13.14
C ARG A 69 0.96 7.47 12.99
N THR A 70 1.71 7.02 13.97
CA THR A 70 3.17 7.21 13.96
C THR A 70 3.80 6.52 12.76
N ALA A 71 3.38 5.27 12.48
CA ALA A 71 3.89 4.53 11.32
C ALA A 71 3.31 5.08 10.01
N ALA A 72 2.06 5.55 10.04
CA ALA A 72 1.39 6.03 8.83
C ALA A 72 1.99 7.33 8.30
N ARG A 73 2.38 8.24 9.20
CA ARG A 73 2.80 9.58 8.79
C ARG A 73 3.95 9.59 7.79
N PRO A 74 5.08 8.93 8.02
CA PRO A 74 6.16 8.99 7.02
C PRO A 74 5.77 8.35 5.68
N VAL A 75 4.95 7.30 5.72
CA VAL A 75 4.48 6.66 4.49
C VAL A 75 3.62 7.62 3.68
N LEU A 76 2.71 8.33 4.35
CA LEU A 76 1.83 9.28 3.69
C LEU A 76 2.59 10.51 3.21
N GLU A 77 3.59 10.96 3.96
CA GLU A 77 4.44 12.08 3.55
C GLU A 77 5.23 11.74 2.29
N ASP A 78 5.78 10.52 2.23
CA ASP A 78 6.49 10.07 1.03
C ASP A 78 5.54 9.98 -0.17
N ALA A 79 4.32 9.48 0.05
CA ALA A 79 3.31 9.43 -1.00
C ALA A 79 2.95 10.83 -1.49
N LEU A 80 2.83 11.79 -0.58
CA LEU A 80 2.54 13.17 -0.95
C LEU A 80 3.65 13.76 -1.81
N ALA A 81 4.91 13.51 -1.44
CA ALA A 81 6.03 13.99 -2.24
C ALA A 81 5.98 13.43 -3.68
N LEU A 82 5.62 12.15 -3.82
CA LEU A 82 5.45 11.55 -5.14
C LEU A 82 4.29 12.17 -5.90
N ALA A 83 3.16 12.42 -5.23
CA ALA A 83 2.00 13.03 -5.87
C ALA A 83 2.33 14.42 -6.41
N VAL A 84 3.06 15.21 -5.63
CA VAL A 84 3.51 16.55 -6.07
C VAL A 84 4.45 16.41 -7.26
N ALA A 85 5.46 15.54 -7.15
CA ALA A 85 6.46 15.37 -8.20
C ALA A 85 5.86 14.87 -9.51
N GLN A 86 4.80 14.06 -9.43
CA GLN A 86 4.18 13.46 -10.59
C GLN A 86 2.92 14.22 -11.05
N ASN A 87 2.62 15.34 -10.41
CA ASN A 87 1.48 16.20 -10.74
C ASN A 87 0.13 15.49 -10.66
N HIS A 88 -0.06 14.66 -9.63
CA HIS A 88 -1.33 13.99 -9.36
C HIS A 88 -2.14 14.78 -8.34
N GLU A 89 -3.00 15.67 -8.82
CA GLU A 89 -3.70 16.62 -7.95
C GLU A 89 -4.68 15.97 -6.98
N GLU A 90 -5.43 14.97 -7.44
CA GLU A 90 -6.40 14.33 -6.55
C GLU A 90 -5.72 13.57 -5.41
N PRO A 91 -4.73 12.70 -5.67
CA PRO A 91 -3.99 12.07 -4.58
C PRO A 91 -3.31 13.09 -3.67
N GLU A 92 -2.78 14.18 -4.23
CA GLU A 92 -2.15 15.22 -3.42
C GLU A 92 -3.15 15.79 -2.41
N ALA A 93 -4.34 16.16 -2.87
CA ALA A 93 -5.37 16.72 -2.00
C ALA A 93 -5.80 15.73 -0.92
N GLU A 94 -5.99 14.48 -1.30
CA GLU A 94 -6.37 13.43 -0.36
C GLU A 94 -5.30 13.23 0.72
N LEU A 95 -4.04 13.19 0.30
CA LEU A 95 -2.94 12.97 1.23
C LEU A 95 -2.76 14.13 2.19
N ARG A 96 -2.93 15.36 1.69
CA ARG A 96 -2.87 16.53 2.58
C ARG A 96 -3.97 16.47 3.63
N ALA A 97 -5.17 16.03 3.23
CA ALA A 97 -6.27 15.89 4.18
C ALA A 97 -5.99 14.82 5.24
N LEU A 98 -5.42 13.68 4.82
CA LEU A 98 -5.07 12.61 5.75
C LEU A 98 -3.98 13.03 6.75
N LEU A 99 -3.08 13.91 6.32
CA LEU A 99 -1.96 14.38 7.14
C LEU A 99 -2.33 15.60 7.99
N ALA A 100 -3.50 16.18 7.81
CA ALA A 100 -3.88 17.47 8.40
C ALA A 100 -4.04 17.42 9.92
N ASP A 101 -4.16 16.26 10.51
CA ASP A 101 -4.24 16.16 11.96
C ASP A 101 -2.87 16.22 12.58
#